data_fe62c86ca1618c55fb6cf6a37dff4eb7
#
_entry.id   fe62c86ca1618c55fb6cf6a37dff4eb7
#
_cell.length_a   1.000
_cell.length_b   1.000
_cell.length_c   1.000
_cell.angle_alpha   90.00
_cell.angle_beta   90.00
_cell.angle_gamma   90.00
#
_symmetry.space_group_name_H-M   'P 1'
#
loop_
_entity.id
_entity.type
_entity.pdbx_description
1 polymer ?
#
loop_
_entity_poly.entity_id
_entity_poly.type
_entity_poly.pdbx_seq_one_letter_code
_entity_poly.pdbx_strand_id
1 'polypeptide(L)'
;MIPAGTVQPWRPASRATYTVLFVCFLAILFEGYDVGVMGAVLPALADDRNWNLTPLELGALRSYALVGMFFGAFLIGTLSEMIGRRRMLLLCVSLFSLTMLGASYAPTPAIFGVLRFIGGLGLGGVIPVAAALTIEYSPPHRRSFNYGLMYSGYSVGILCAALIAMWLLPSLGWRGVIGLGAVPMVLIPLMAWMLPESLEYLVGQGRIAEAQALADRTGHGRLPSQARPANSAARAAWRDVMSSMFARKQLRATACFWIALFFGLLLVYGLNTWLPTIMRKNGYDLGSSLSFLVIFSLASAVGGLFLGGAADRMGARGTVALFYLIGALAIGALMFRNSVAVNYLLVALAGVGSVSASLILTGYLAGYYPAHARAAATGWALSFARFGAMSGPLVGGYVAGSGLSFGWNFITFSIAGLAAALAVALLPSAREPVVVTRGGQQSNAEIA
;
A
#
# COMPACT_ATOMS: atom_id res chain seq x y z
N MET A 1 13.32 29.44 34.98
CA MET A 1 11.89 29.24 34.80
C MET A 1 11.53 29.77 33.41
N ILE A 2 11.37 28.88 32.44
CA ILE A 2 10.87 29.24 31.11
C ILE A 2 9.34 29.15 31.20
N PRO A 3 8.59 30.21 30.88
CA PRO A 3 7.13 30.14 30.93
C PRO A 3 6.66 29.06 29.96
N ALA A 4 5.80 28.18 30.45
CA ALA A 4 5.13 27.18 29.64
C ALA A 4 4.42 27.90 28.48
N GLY A 5 4.99 27.79 27.30
CA GLY A 5 4.41 28.34 26.08
C GLY A 5 3.02 27.79 25.93
N THR A 6 2.05 28.67 25.93
CA THR A 6 0.65 28.39 25.65
C THR A 6 0.58 27.60 24.35
N VAL A 7 0.32 26.31 24.47
CA VAL A 7 -0.05 25.48 23.32
C VAL A 7 -1.31 26.12 22.73
N GLN A 8 -1.15 26.85 21.63
CA GLN A 8 -2.32 27.42 20.97
C GLN A 8 -3.30 26.28 20.66
N PRO A 9 -4.58 26.45 21.04
CA PRO A 9 -5.57 25.42 20.77
C PRO A 9 -5.60 25.16 19.27
N TRP A 10 -5.46 23.90 18.93
CA TRP A 10 -5.45 23.43 17.56
C TRP A 10 -6.73 23.87 16.84
N ARG A 11 -6.59 24.63 15.75
CA ARG A 11 -7.74 25.05 14.95
C ARG A 11 -8.38 23.84 14.26
N PRO A 12 -9.72 23.82 14.06
CA PRO A 12 -10.39 22.73 13.35
C PRO A 12 -9.78 22.56 11.96
N ALA A 13 -9.85 21.33 11.39
CA ALA A 13 -9.30 20.98 10.10
C ALA A 13 -9.55 22.06 9.06
N SER A 14 -8.46 22.64 8.54
CA SER A 14 -8.54 23.76 7.60
C SER A 14 -9.03 23.28 6.22
N ARG A 15 -9.53 24.18 5.38
CA ARG A 15 -9.85 23.86 3.98
C ARG A 15 -8.67 23.19 3.28
N ALA A 16 -7.43 23.60 3.60
CA ALA A 16 -6.21 23.00 3.07
C ALA A 16 -6.06 21.52 3.45
N THR A 17 -6.40 21.13 4.68
CA THR A 17 -6.39 19.71 5.11
C THR A 17 -7.28 18.85 4.22
N TYR A 18 -8.52 19.29 3.98
CA TYR A 18 -9.44 18.53 3.12
C TYR A 18 -9.00 18.50 1.66
N THR A 19 -8.45 19.61 1.16
CA THR A 19 -7.93 19.71 -0.21
C THR A 19 -6.74 18.77 -0.42
N VAL A 20 -5.76 18.78 0.49
CA VAL A 20 -4.60 17.87 0.43
C VAL A 20 -5.06 16.43 0.54
N LEU A 21 -5.94 16.12 1.49
CA LEU A 21 -6.48 14.79 1.67
C LEU A 21 -7.21 14.28 0.43
N PHE A 22 -8.02 15.13 -0.21
CA PHE A 22 -8.74 14.78 -1.44
C PHE A 22 -7.79 14.52 -2.61
N VAL A 23 -6.80 15.40 -2.84
CA VAL A 23 -5.83 15.22 -3.93
C VAL A 23 -4.96 13.97 -3.70
N CYS A 24 -4.51 13.75 -2.47
CA CYS A 24 -3.75 12.55 -2.13
C CYS A 24 -4.59 11.27 -2.24
N PHE A 25 -5.86 11.29 -1.79
CA PHE A 25 -6.80 10.19 -2.00
C PHE A 25 -6.98 9.89 -3.49
N LEU A 26 -7.17 10.93 -4.32
CA LEU A 26 -7.34 10.77 -5.76
C LEU A 26 -6.09 10.19 -6.43
N ALA A 27 -4.89 10.62 -6.03
CA ALA A 27 -3.62 10.07 -6.53
C ALA A 27 -3.49 8.57 -6.18
N ILE A 28 -3.84 8.18 -4.95
CA ILE A 28 -3.84 6.78 -4.49
C ILE A 28 -4.95 5.96 -5.18
N LEU A 29 -6.10 6.56 -5.46
CA LEU A 29 -7.17 5.90 -6.21
C LEU A 29 -6.70 5.54 -7.63
N PHE A 30 -6.02 6.45 -8.32
CA PHE A 30 -5.48 6.17 -9.64
C PHE A 30 -4.33 5.16 -9.63
N GLU A 31 -3.51 5.14 -8.57
CA GLU A 31 -2.55 4.06 -8.35
C GLU A 31 -3.26 2.71 -8.19
N GLY A 32 -4.32 2.67 -7.36
CA GLY A 32 -5.15 1.48 -7.18
C GLY A 32 -5.80 1.01 -8.50
N TYR A 33 -6.26 1.96 -9.34
CA TYR A 33 -6.77 1.65 -10.67
C TYR A 33 -5.71 0.98 -11.54
N ASP A 34 -4.52 1.56 -11.63
CA ASP A 34 -3.40 0.99 -12.41
C ASP A 34 -3.04 -0.43 -11.96
N VAL A 35 -3.00 -0.63 -10.64
CA VAL A 35 -2.75 -1.94 -10.06
C VAL A 35 -3.89 -2.92 -10.37
N GLY A 36 -5.14 -2.50 -10.25
CA GLY A 36 -6.32 -3.35 -10.45
C GLY A 36 -6.57 -3.72 -11.92
N VAL A 37 -6.36 -2.76 -12.83
CA VAL A 37 -6.70 -2.93 -14.25
C VAL A 37 -5.96 -4.09 -14.91
N MET A 38 -4.70 -4.34 -14.52
CA MET A 38 -3.94 -5.47 -15.06
C MET A 38 -4.57 -6.83 -14.73
N GLY A 39 -5.10 -7.00 -13.51
CA GLY A 39 -5.83 -8.22 -13.15
C GLY A 39 -7.15 -8.34 -13.94
N ALA A 40 -7.83 -7.23 -14.12
CA ALA A 40 -9.12 -7.19 -14.82
C ALA A 40 -8.99 -7.46 -16.33
N VAL A 41 -7.94 -6.95 -16.99
CA VAL A 41 -7.73 -7.15 -18.44
C VAL A 41 -6.94 -8.42 -18.77
N LEU A 42 -6.32 -9.07 -17.80
CA LEU A 42 -5.47 -10.25 -18.00
C LEU A 42 -6.17 -11.37 -18.81
N PRO A 43 -7.46 -11.71 -18.55
CA PRO A 43 -8.16 -12.71 -19.34
C PRO A 43 -8.28 -12.34 -20.82
N ALA A 44 -8.54 -11.07 -21.13
CA ALA A 44 -8.66 -10.58 -22.50
C ALA A 44 -7.29 -10.48 -23.19
N LEU A 45 -6.24 -10.16 -22.43
CA LEU A 45 -4.86 -10.15 -22.91
C LEU A 45 -4.35 -11.57 -23.20
N ALA A 46 -4.79 -12.56 -22.42
CA ALA A 46 -4.48 -13.97 -22.66
C ALA A 46 -5.12 -14.50 -23.96
N ASP A 47 -6.26 -13.93 -24.36
CA ASP A 47 -6.96 -14.29 -25.61
C ASP A 47 -6.46 -13.52 -26.83
N ASP A 48 -5.55 -12.55 -26.66
CA ASP A 48 -5.04 -11.73 -27.78
C ASP A 48 -4.14 -12.58 -28.69
N ARG A 49 -4.68 -12.94 -29.85
CA ARG A 49 -3.99 -13.78 -30.86
C ARG A 49 -2.77 -13.09 -31.47
N ASN A 50 -2.70 -11.75 -31.45
CA ASN A 50 -1.57 -11.01 -31.99
C ASN A 50 -0.34 -11.15 -31.12
N TRP A 51 -0.54 -11.23 -29.80
CA TRP A 51 0.56 -11.35 -28.86
C TRP A 51 0.86 -12.80 -28.45
N ASN A 52 -0.15 -13.68 -28.49
CA ASN A 52 -0.05 -15.12 -28.19
C ASN A 52 0.83 -15.42 -26.96
N LEU A 53 0.52 -14.76 -25.86
CA LEU A 53 1.34 -14.79 -24.64
C LEU A 53 1.14 -16.07 -23.86
N THR A 54 2.24 -16.63 -23.39
CA THR A 54 2.22 -17.71 -22.41
C THR A 54 1.75 -17.18 -21.03
N PRO A 55 1.21 -18.05 -20.15
CA PRO A 55 0.82 -17.63 -18.79
C PRO A 55 1.98 -17.01 -17.98
N LEU A 56 3.21 -17.48 -18.20
CA LEU A 56 4.39 -16.93 -17.54
C LEU A 56 4.69 -15.49 -18.02
N GLU A 57 4.60 -15.24 -19.32
CA GLU A 57 4.77 -13.89 -19.88
C GLU A 57 3.70 -12.95 -19.40
N LEU A 58 2.44 -13.39 -19.28
CA LEU A 58 1.36 -12.59 -18.67
C LEU A 58 1.68 -12.20 -17.23
N GLY A 59 2.18 -13.14 -16.44
CA GLY A 59 2.66 -12.87 -15.08
C GLY A 59 3.84 -11.89 -15.05
N ALA A 60 4.79 -12.04 -15.99
CA ALA A 60 5.94 -11.16 -16.12
C ALA A 60 5.54 -9.72 -16.49
N LEU A 61 4.63 -9.53 -17.46
CA LEU A 61 4.13 -8.20 -17.83
C LEU A 61 3.51 -7.45 -16.65
N ARG A 62 2.83 -8.17 -15.76
CA ARG A 62 2.35 -7.62 -14.50
C ARG A 62 3.49 -7.25 -13.55
N SER A 63 4.49 -8.11 -13.42
CA SER A 63 5.59 -7.94 -12.48
C SER A 63 6.51 -6.78 -12.87
N TYR A 64 6.64 -6.39 -14.15
CA TYR A 64 7.45 -5.24 -14.56
C TYR A 64 7.05 -3.94 -13.85
N ALA A 65 5.74 -3.67 -13.69
CA ALA A 65 5.29 -2.49 -12.95
C ALA A 65 5.70 -2.59 -11.45
N LEU A 66 5.62 -3.77 -10.85
CA LEU A 66 5.99 -3.97 -9.45
C LEU A 66 7.50 -3.83 -9.22
N VAL A 67 8.32 -4.28 -10.19
CA VAL A 67 9.77 -4.02 -10.18
C VAL A 67 10.03 -2.51 -10.29
N GLY A 68 9.34 -1.82 -11.19
CA GLY A 68 9.40 -0.36 -11.28
C GLY A 68 9.02 0.32 -9.96
N MET A 69 7.95 -0.12 -9.31
CA MET A 69 7.50 0.40 -8.00
C MET A 69 8.56 0.22 -6.90
N PHE A 70 9.29 -0.89 -6.92
CA PHE A 70 10.38 -1.11 -5.95
C PHE A 70 11.46 -0.04 -6.08
N PHE A 71 11.98 0.17 -7.29
CA PHE A 71 12.98 1.21 -7.54
C PHE A 71 12.43 2.61 -7.35
N GLY A 72 11.19 2.85 -7.79
CA GLY A 72 10.49 4.13 -7.66
C GLY A 72 10.32 4.57 -6.22
N ALA A 73 9.91 3.68 -5.34
CA ALA A 73 9.74 3.99 -3.92
C ALA A 73 11.07 4.46 -3.28
N PHE A 74 12.18 3.85 -3.67
CA PHE A 74 13.50 4.20 -3.16
C PHE A 74 14.00 5.55 -3.74
N LEU A 75 13.91 5.70 -5.06
CA LEU A 75 14.39 6.91 -5.74
C LEU A 75 13.56 8.13 -5.40
N ILE A 76 12.24 8.01 -5.47
CA ILE A 76 11.31 9.14 -5.33
C ILE A 76 11.22 9.60 -3.88
N GLY A 77 11.33 8.69 -2.91
CA GLY A 77 11.43 9.05 -1.50
C GLY A 77 12.56 10.04 -1.26
N THR A 78 13.76 9.76 -1.80
CA THR A 78 14.93 10.63 -1.70
C THR A 78 14.78 11.91 -2.51
N LEU A 79 14.30 11.81 -3.75
CA LEU A 79 14.14 12.96 -4.63
C LEU A 79 13.05 13.94 -4.15
N SER A 80 12.05 13.47 -3.42
CA SER A 80 10.97 14.30 -2.90
C SER A 80 11.45 15.34 -1.88
N GLU A 81 12.53 15.06 -1.17
CA GLU A 81 13.17 15.98 -0.23
C GLU A 81 13.98 17.08 -0.96
N MET A 82 14.43 16.81 -2.19
CA MET A 82 15.21 17.75 -3.01
C MET A 82 14.34 18.61 -3.93
N ILE A 83 13.32 18.02 -4.54
CA ILE A 83 12.49 18.67 -5.59
C ILE A 83 11.21 19.27 -4.99
N GLY A 84 10.74 18.76 -3.84
CA GLY A 84 9.50 19.14 -3.18
C GLY A 84 8.41 18.07 -3.34
N ARG A 85 7.63 17.89 -2.27
CA ARG A 85 6.62 16.81 -2.20
C ARG A 85 5.47 17.01 -3.19
N ARG A 86 4.99 18.26 -3.35
CA ARG A 86 3.96 18.61 -4.34
C ARG A 86 4.40 18.28 -5.76
N ARG A 87 5.56 18.79 -6.16
CA ARG A 87 6.10 18.56 -7.51
C ARG A 87 6.32 17.08 -7.77
N MET A 88 6.85 16.37 -6.79
CA MET A 88 7.12 14.94 -6.92
C MET A 88 5.83 14.12 -7.06
N LEU A 89 4.77 14.43 -6.30
CA LEU A 89 3.48 13.74 -6.45
C LEU A 89 2.91 13.94 -7.86
N LEU A 90 2.92 15.16 -8.36
CA LEU A 90 2.42 15.48 -9.70
C LEU A 90 3.26 14.80 -10.80
N LEU A 91 4.59 14.77 -10.66
CA LEU A 91 5.48 14.05 -11.58
C LEU A 91 5.20 12.55 -11.58
N CYS A 92 4.99 11.94 -10.41
CA CYS A 92 4.62 10.53 -10.30
C CYS A 92 3.31 10.23 -11.02
N VAL A 93 2.26 11.05 -10.77
CA VAL A 93 0.96 10.90 -11.44
C VAL A 93 1.10 11.10 -12.95
N SER A 94 1.86 12.09 -13.40
CA SER A 94 2.12 12.33 -14.82
C SER A 94 2.81 11.15 -15.48
N LEU A 95 3.84 10.61 -14.83
CA LEU A 95 4.66 9.54 -15.38
C LEU A 95 3.84 8.26 -15.58
N PHE A 96 3.13 7.78 -14.54
CA PHE A 96 2.36 6.55 -14.70
C PHE A 96 1.17 6.74 -15.66
N SER A 97 0.50 7.90 -15.65
CA SER A 97 -0.61 8.16 -16.57
C SER A 97 -0.16 8.20 -18.03
N LEU A 98 0.97 8.86 -18.32
CA LEU A 98 1.55 8.91 -19.66
C LEU A 98 1.95 7.52 -20.14
N THR A 99 2.58 6.72 -19.28
CA THR A 99 2.98 5.36 -19.63
C THR A 99 1.79 4.42 -19.80
N MET A 100 0.69 4.62 -19.07
CA MET A 100 -0.58 3.89 -19.31
C MET A 100 -1.15 4.20 -20.70
N LEU A 101 -1.15 5.48 -21.09
CA LEU A 101 -1.54 5.88 -22.44
C LEU A 101 -0.64 5.21 -23.47
N GLY A 102 0.68 5.28 -23.30
CA GLY A 102 1.63 4.62 -24.20
C GLY A 102 1.42 3.11 -24.24
N ALA A 103 1.18 2.46 -23.11
CA ALA A 103 0.94 1.03 -23.02
C ALA A 103 -0.32 0.59 -23.78
N SER A 104 -1.36 1.44 -23.83
CA SER A 104 -2.57 1.14 -24.60
C SER A 104 -2.32 1.06 -26.13
N TYR A 105 -1.29 1.75 -26.61
CA TYR A 105 -0.86 1.72 -28.01
C TYR A 105 0.34 0.83 -28.29
N ALA A 106 0.85 0.11 -27.29
CA ALA A 106 2.05 -0.70 -27.44
C ALA A 106 1.89 -1.76 -28.55
N PRO A 107 2.79 -1.80 -29.54
CA PRO A 107 2.72 -2.77 -30.63
C PRO A 107 3.22 -4.16 -30.25
N THR A 108 4.10 -4.24 -29.23
CA THR A 108 4.70 -5.50 -28.79
C THR A 108 4.64 -5.64 -27.27
N PRO A 109 4.63 -6.89 -26.74
CA PRO A 109 4.69 -7.16 -25.30
C PRO A 109 5.93 -6.55 -24.62
N ALA A 110 7.07 -6.50 -25.32
CA ALA A 110 8.31 -5.93 -24.80
C ALA A 110 8.16 -4.42 -24.53
N ILE A 111 7.62 -3.65 -25.50
CA ILE A 111 7.37 -2.22 -25.34
C ILE A 111 6.36 -1.97 -24.22
N PHE A 112 5.29 -2.78 -24.17
CA PHE A 112 4.31 -2.73 -23.09
C PHE A 112 4.99 -2.94 -21.74
N GLY A 113 5.84 -3.97 -21.60
CA GLY A 113 6.57 -4.27 -20.38
C GLY A 113 7.50 -3.14 -19.94
N VAL A 114 8.25 -2.53 -20.86
CA VAL A 114 9.10 -1.36 -20.57
C VAL A 114 8.28 -0.18 -20.08
N LEU A 115 7.15 0.13 -20.74
CA LEU A 115 6.25 1.20 -20.32
C LEU A 115 5.64 0.91 -18.93
N ARG A 116 5.28 -0.33 -18.65
CA ARG A 116 4.82 -0.76 -17.32
C ARG A 116 5.90 -0.58 -16.25
N PHE A 117 7.15 -0.90 -16.56
CA PHE A 117 8.28 -0.67 -15.64
C PHE A 117 8.48 0.83 -15.37
N ILE A 118 8.50 1.67 -16.41
CA ILE A 118 8.67 3.12 -16.26
C ILE A 118 7.49 3.72 -15.48
N GLY A 119 6.24 3.32 -15.79
CA GLY A 119 5.07 3.72 -15.02
C GLY A 119 5.15 3.29 -13.55
N GLY A 120 5.68 2.09 -13.32
CA GLY A 120 5.98 1.56 -12.00
C GLY A 120 6.91 2.45 -11.17
N LEU A 121 7.92 3.07 -11.80
CA LEU A 121 8.78 4.04 -11.09
C LEU A 121 7.93 5.18 -10.50
N GLY A 122 6.99 5.72 -11.26
CA GLY A 122 6.05 6.74 -10.77
C GLY A 122 5.16 6.22 -9.64
N LEU A 123 4.49 5.07 -9.86
CA LEU A 123 3.59 4.45 -8.87
C LEU A 123 4.29 4.19 -7.52
N GLY A 124 5.56 3.75 -7.54
CA GLY A 124 6.30 3.48 -6.30
C GLY A 124 6.48 4.69 -5.39
N GLY A 125 6.44 5.90 -5.96
CA GLY A 125 6.60 7.14 -5.20
C GLY A 125 5.30 7.76 -4.71
N VAL A 126 4.13 7.38 -5.26
CA VAL A 126 2.84 8.02 -4.94
C VAL A 126 2.50 7.86 -3.46
N ILE A 127 2.52 6.62 -2.94
CA ILE A 127 2.15 6.33 -1.54
C ILE A 127 3.02 7.11 -0.54
N PRO A 128 4.37 7.02 -0.57
CA PRO A 128 5.18 7.70 0.44
C PRO A 128 5.04 9.22 0.39
N VAL A 129 4.94 9.80 -0.80
CA VAL A 129 4.78 11.27 -0.96
C VAL A 129 3.39 11.74 -0.52
N ALA A 130 2.32 11.04 -0.92
CA ALA A 130 0.96 11.34 -0.51
C ALA A 130 0.78 11.16 1.01
N ALA A 131 1.38 10.12 1.59
CA ALA A 131 1.38 9.87 3.03
C ALA A 131 2.04 11.02 3.81
N ALA A 132 3.22 11.47 3.36
CA ALA A 132 3.94 12.57 3.98
C ALA A 132 3.11 13.86 3.95
N LEU A 133 2.54 14.24 2.80
CA LEU A 133 1.67 15.41 2.67
C LEU A 133 0.41 15.28 3.53
N THR A 134 -0.24 14.11 3.53
CA THR A 134 -1.45 13.89 4.33
C THR A 134 -1.19 14.04 5.82
N ILE A 135 -0.09 13.46 6.33
CA ILE A 135 0.28 13.55 7.76
C ILE A 135 0.66 14.98 8.14
N GLU A 136 1.38 15.68 7.28
CA GLU A 136 1.82 17.04 7.49
C GLU A 136 0.65 18.03 7.62
N TYR A 137 -0.33 17.93 6.72
CA TYR A 137 -1.52 18.78 6.71
C TYR A 137 -2.66 18.28 7.60
N SER A 138 -2.46 17.18 8.34
CA SER A 138 -3.47 16.62 9.23
C SER A 138 -3.30 17.03 10.68
N PRO A 139 -4.42 17.29 11.38
CA PRO A 139 -4.44 17.49 12.82
C PRO A 139 -3.81 16.33 13.56
N PRO A 140 -3.01 16.55 14.63
CA PRO A 140 -2.34 15.49 15.37
C PRO A 140 -3.28 14.35 15.80
N HIS A 141 -4.49 14.68 16.25
CA HIS A 141 -5.50 13.72 16.71
C HIS A 141 -6.24 13.00 15.57
N ARG A 142 -6.05 13.40 14.29
CA ARG A 142 -6.69 12.78 13.11
C ARG A 142 -5.71 12.23 12.08
N ARG A 143 -4.42 12.26 12.35
CA ARG A 143 -3.38 11.82 11.40
C ARG A 143 -3.59 10.38 10.93
N SER A 144 -3.83 9.46 11.86
CA SER A 144 -4.07 8.05 11.53
C SER A 144 -5.36 7.85 10.74
N PHE A 145 -6.43 8.55 11.11
CA PHE A 145 -7.70 8.49 10.39
C PHE A 145 -7.56 9.03 8.96
N ASN A 146 -6.96 10.21 8.79
CA ASN A 146 -6.76 10.84 7.48
C ASN A 146 -5.83 10.00 6.59
N TYR A 147 -4.78 9.40 7.17
CA TYR A 147 -3.92 8.45 6.46
C TYR A 147 -4.73 7.23 5.97
N GLY A 148 -5.54 6.64 6.83
CA GLY A 148 -6.40 5.51 6.47
C GLY A 148 -7.42 5.89 5.38
N LEU A 149 -8.03 7.08 5.49
CA LEU A 149 -8.95 7.58 4.48
C LEU A 149 -8.24 7.81 3.13
N MET A 150 -7.07 8.43 3.12
CA MET A 150 -6.25 8.58 1.92
C MET A 150 -5.92 7.21 1.29
N TYR A 151 -5.46 6.26 2.12
CA TYR A 151 -5.06 4.94 1.64
C TYR A 151 -6.25 4.08 1.17
N SER A 152 -7.49 4.33 1.65
CA SER A 152 -8.68 3.64 1.16
C SER A 152 -8.92 3.88 -0.35
N GLY A 153 -8.39 4.97 -0.89
CA GLY A 153 -8.37 5.24 -2.34
C GLY A 153 -7.78 4.09 -3.14
N TYR A 154 -6.78 3.38 -2.60
CA TYR A 154 -6.18 2.21 -3.28
C TYR A 154 -7.20 1.09 -3.54
N SER A 155 -7.96 0.70 -2.52
CA SER A 155 -9.00 -0.34 -2.67
C SER A 155 -10.15 0.13 -3.56
N VAL A 156 -10.54 1.40 -3.45
CA VAL A 156 -11.56 2.02 -4.33
C VAL A 156 -11.06 2.04 -5.77
N GLY A 157 -9.79 2.33 -6.01
CA GLY A 157 -9.19 2.30 -7.35
C GLY A 157 -9.22 0.91 -7.99
N ILE A 158 -8.87 -0.14 -7.23
CA ILE A 158 -8.98 -1.53 -7.70
C ILE A 158 -10.43 -1.90 -8.01
N LEU A 159 -11.37 -1.50 -7.15
CA LEU A 159 -12.80 -1.70 -7.38
C LEU A 159 -13.27 -1.01 -8.66
N CYS A 160 -12.87 0.27 -8.86
CA CYS A 160 -13.17 1.01 -10.09
C CYS A 160 -12.60 0.31 -11.32
N ALA A 161 -11.37 -0.20 -11.26
CA ALA A 161 -10.76 -0.93 -12.37
C ALA A 161 -11.57 -2.18 -12.75
N ALA A 162 -12.03 -2.96 -11.76
CA ALA A 162 -12.85 -4.14 -12.00
C ALA A 162 -14.22 -3.77 -12.59
N LEU A 163 -14.91 -2.76 -12.05
CA LEU A 163 -16.20 -2.29 -12.55
C LEU A 163 -16.09 -1.72 -13.97
N ILE A 164 -15.09 -0.87 -14.23
CA ILE A 164 -14.84 -0.28 -15.54
C ILE A 164 -14.53 -1.39 -16.57
N ALA A 165 -13.70 -2.36 -16.22
CA ALA A 165 -13.41 -3.48 -17.09
C ALA A 165 -14.66 -4.31 -17.38
N MET A 166 -15.51 -4.57 -16.39
CA MET A 166 -16.76 -5.32 -16.54
C MET A 166 -17.70 -4.70 -17.57
N TRP A 167 -17.75 -3.36 -17.64
CA TRP A 167 -18.64 -2.63 -18.52
C TRP A 167 -18.01 -2.28 -19.87
N LEU A 168 -16.74 -1.90 -19.89
CA LEU A 168 -16.11 -1.35 -21.07
C LEU A 168 -15.18 -2.32 -21.82
N LEU A 169 -14.75 -3.41 -21.18
CA LEU A 169 -13.86 -4.39 -21.82
C LEU A 169 -14.49 -5.03 -23.09
N PRO A 170 -15.82 -5.36 -23.12
CA PRO A 170 -16.45 -5.89 -24.31
C PRO A 170 -16.48 -4.91 -25.51
N SER A 171 -16.55 -3.59 -25.24
CA SER A 171 -16.66 -2.55 -26.27
C SER A 171 -15.33 -1.92 -26.66
N LEU A 172 -14.46 -1.63 -25.68
CA LEU A 172 -13.19 -0.92 -25.89
C LEU A 172 -11.98 -1.87 -25.98
N GLY A 173 -12.16 -3.15 -25.67
CA GLY A 173 -11.06 -4.10 -25.53
C GLY A 173 -10.10 -3.75 -24.40
N TRP A 174 -9.09 -4.60 -24.19
CA TRP A 174 -8.12 -4.41 -23.11
C TRP A 174 -7.27 -3.13 -23.28
N ARG A 175 -7.00 -2.72 -24.54
CA ARG A 175 -6.24 -1.50 -24.84
C ARG A 175 -6.99 -0.25 -24.38
N GLY A 176 -8.29 -0.16 -24.68
CA GLY A 176 -9.12 0.97 -24.25
C GLY A 176 -9.23 1.06 -22.72
N VAL A 177 -9.43 -0.07 -22.05
CA VAL A 177 -9.52 -0.10 -20.57
C VAL A 177 -8.20 0.31 -19.92
N ILE A 178 -7.03 -0.11 -20.45
CA ILE A 178 -5.72 0.38 -20.00
C ILE A 178 -5.57 1.88 -20.29
N GLY A 179 -6.00 2.36 -21.46
CA GLY A 179 -5.92 3.76 -21.86
C GLY A 179 -6.66 4.71 -20.90
N LEU A 180 -7.74 4.24 -20.25
CA LEU A 180 -8.44 5.02 -19.21
C LEU A 180 -7.55 5.33 -17.99
N GLY A 181 -6.47 4.59 -17.79
CA GLY A 181 -5.43 4.94 -16.80
C GLY A 181 -4.71 6.26 -17.08
N ALA A 182 -4.93 6.87 -18.25
CA ALA A 182 -4.42 8.21 -18.58
C ALA A 182 -5.35 9.35 -18.10
N VAL A 183 -6.56 9.07 -17.62
CA VAL A 183 -7.51 10.08 -17.13
C VAL A 183 -6.88 11.05 -16.11
N PRO A 184 -5.98 10.62 -15.19
CA PRO A 184 -5.32 11.55 -14.28
C PRO A 184 -4.57 12.69 -14.98
N MET A 185 -4.06 12.51 -16.21
CA MET A 185 -3.38 13.59 -16.96
C MET A 185 -4.25 14.83 -17.12
N VAL A 186 -5.54 14.65 -17.37
CA VAL A 186 -6.49 15.76 -17.49
C VAL A 186 -6.71 16.47 -16.15
N LEU A 187 -6.55 15.74 -15.05
CA LEU A 187 -6.73 16.26 -13.70
C LEU A 187 -5.46 16.88 -13.10
N ILE A 188 -4.28 16.66 -13.70
CA ILE A 188 -3.00 17.19 -13.19
C ILE A 188 -3.03 18.73 -13.03
N PRO A 189 -3.53 19.54 -14.00
CA PRO A 189 -3.61 20.98 -13.82
C PRO A 189 -4.46 21.37 -12.60
N LEU A 190 -5.59 20.70 -12.40
CA LEU A 190 -6.47 20.89 -11.24
C LEU A 190 -5.77 20.48 -9.94
N MET A 191 -5.14 19.31 -9.90
CA MET A 191 -4.37 18.84 -8.76
C MET A 191 -3.23 19.81 -8.43
N ALA A 192 -2.53 20.32 -9.45
CA ALA A 192 -1.45 21.29 -9.30
C ALA A 192 -1.96 22.62 -8.73
N TRP A 193 -3.14 23.07 -9.14
CA TRP A 193 -3.75 24.29 -8.60
C TRP A 193 -4.21 24.12 -7.14
N MET A 194 -4.75 22.96 -6.80
CA MET A 194 -5.30 22.69 -5.48
C MET A 194 -4.24 22.36 -4.44
N LEU A 195 -3.17 21.64 -4.80
CA LEU A 195 -2.20 21.08 -3.87
C LEU A 195 -1.17 22.14 -3.44
N PRO A 196 -1.05 22.49 -2.14
CA PRO A 196 0.02 23.34 -1.63
C PRO A 196 1.35 22.58 -1.58
N GLU A 197 2.46 23.30 -1.49
CA GLU A 197 3.78 22.69 -1.25
C GLU A 197 3.91 22.24 0.21
N SER A 198 4.85 21.35 0.48
CA SER A 198 5.16 20.87 1.83
C SER A 198 5.82 21.98 2.67
N LEU A 199 5.29 22.21 3.87
CA LEU A 199 5.85 23.16 4.84
C LEU A 199 7.24 22.67 5.32
N GLU A 200 7.38 21.37 5.58
CA GLU A 200 8.65 20.77 6.00
C GLU A 200 9.71 20.91 4.91
N TYR A 201 9.34 20.73 3.64
CA TYR A 201 10.24 20.96 2.51
C TYR A 201 10.70 22.42 2.44
N LEU A 202 9.78 23.38 2.53
CA LEU A 202 10.12 24.81 2.46
C LEU A 202 11.05 25.22 3.62
N VAL A 203 10.79 24.74 4.84
CA VAL A 203 11.67 24.98 5.99
C VAL A 203 13.04 24.33 5.78
N GLY A 204 13.09 23.10 5.26
CA GLY A 204 14.34 22.38 4.96
C GLY A 204 15.20 23.08 3.92
N GLN A 205 14.58 23.81 2.96
CA GLN A 205 15.26 24.64 1.95
C GLN A 205 15.64 26.04 2.44
N GLY A 206 15.38 26.36 3.71
CA GLY A 206 15.64 27.69 4.26
C GLY A 206 14.64 28.78 3.80
N ARG A 207 13.56 28.42 3.10
CA ARG A 207 12.49 29.32 2.61
C ARG A 207 11.46 29.59 3.70
N ILE A 208 11.94 30.03 4.87
CA ILE A 208 11.12 30.15 6.11
C ILE A 208 9.99 31.15 5.96
N ALA A 209 10.23 32.29 5.27
CA ALA A 209 9.20 33.29 5.05
C ALA A 209 8.01 32.75 4.22
N GLU A 210 8.29 31.98 3.18
CA GLU A 210 7.25 31.34 2.36
C GLU A 210 6.53 30.22 3.12
N ALA A 211 7.28 29.43 3.90
CA ALA A 211 6.71 28.40 4.75
C ALA A 211 5.74 29.02 5.77
N GLN A 212 6.13 30.13 6.42
CA GLN A 212 5.27 30.82 7.38
C GLN A 212 4.02 31.43 6.70
N ALA A 213 4.17 32.08 5.55
CA ALA A 213 3.04 32.61 4.80
C ALA A 213 2.04 31.52 4.37
N LEU A 214 2.56 30.33 4.00
CA LEU A 214 1.75 29.18 3.67
C LEU A 214 1.08 28.59 4.92
N ALA A 215 1.79 28.48 6.05
CA ALA A 215 1.25 28.02 7.32
C ALA A 215 0.11 28.92 7.82
N ASP A 216 0.26 30.23 7.69
CA ASP A 216 -0.77 31.20 8.07
C ASP A 216 -2.04 31.05 7.21
N ARG A 217 -1.88 30.88 5.89
CA ARG A 217 -2.99 30.61 4.95
C ARG A 217 -3.69 29.28 5.21
N THR A 218 -2.95 28.27 5.64
CA THR A 218 -3.44 26.90 5.86
C THR A 218 -3.85 26.62 7.31
N GLY A 219 -3.65 27.60 8.21
CA GLY A 219 -4.06 27.50 9.63
C GLY A 219 -3.12 26.66 10.50
N HIS A 220 -1.85 26.45 10.09
CA HIS A 220 -0.88 25.61 10.80
C HIS A 220 -0.11 26.34 11.92
N GLY A 221 -0.35 27.61 12.17
CA GLY A 221 0.31 28.36 13.23
C GLY A 221 1.80 28.64 12.97
N ARG A 222 2.53 29.08 14.01
CA ARG A 222 3.96 29.41 13.87
C ARG A 222 4.81 28.15 13.70
N LEU A 223 5.63 28.15 12.65
CA LEU A 223 6.61 27.11 12.40
C LEU A 223 7.87 27.30 13.28
N PRO A 224 8.61 26.22 13.62
CA PRO A 224 9.89 26.33 14.31
C PRO A 224 10.88 27.15 13.47
N SER A 225 11.52 28.16 14.07
CA SER A 225 12.42 29.07 13.36
C SER A 225 13.80 28.48 13.02
N GLN A 226 14.07 27.24 13.39
CA GLN A 226 15.35 26.58 13.16
C GLN A 226 15.13 25.22 12.46
N ALA A 227 15.72 25.07 11.28
CA ALA A 227 15.93 23.79 10.67
C ALA A 227 16.88 22.94 11.57
N ARG A 228 16.46 21.76 12.02
CA ARG A 228 17.36 20.83 12.72
C ARG A 228 18.46 20.40 11.73
N PRO A 229 19.76 20.63 12.06
CA PRO A 229 20.84 20.12 11.21
C PRO A 229 20.83 18.59 11.19
N ALA A 230 20.68 18.02 10.00
CA ALA A 230 20.41 16.59 9.79
C ALA A 230 21.65 15.67 9.95
N ASN A 231 22.88 16.17 10.10
CA ASN A 231 24.04 15.37 9.71
C ASN A 231 24.91 14.72 10.80
N SER A 232 24.82 15.08 12.08
CA SER A 232 25.62 14.41 13.13
C SER A 232 24.85 13.38 13.97
N ALA A 233 23.57 13.58 14.16
CA ALA A 233 22.69 12.62 14.85
C ALA A 233 22.35 11.39 13.98
N ALA A 234 22.44 11.50 12.66
CA ALA A 234 22.01 10.46 11.73
C ALA A 234 22.86 9.19 11.76
N ARG A 235 24.20 9.30 11.94
CA ARG A 235 25.08 8.11 11.97
C ARG A 235 25.01 7.32 13.26
N ALA A 236 24.87 7.98 14.41
CA ALA A 236 24.67 7.30 15.69
C ALA A 236 23.28 6.65 15.73
N ALA A 237 22.26 7.38 15.25
CA ALA A 237 20.90 6.85 15.13
C ALA A 237 20.80 5.61 14.22
N TRP A 238 21.60 5.51 13.15
CA TRP A 238 21.59 4.35 12.25
C TRP A 238 22.06 3.06 12.93
N ARG A 239 23.14 3.11 13.70
CA ARG A 239 23.63 1.95 14.46
C ARG A 239 22.61 1.49 15.51
N ASP A 240 21.94 2.43 16.18
CA ASP A 240 20.92 2.13 17.18
C ASP A 240 19.66 1.54 16.53
N VAL A 241 19.27 2.04 15.34
CA VAL A 241 18.19 1.47 14.54
C VAL A 241 18.52 0.04 14.13
N MET A 242 19.71 -0.20 13.56
CA MET A 242 20.16 -1.54 13.16
C MET A 242 20.21 -2.49 14.35
N SER A 243 20.76 -2.05 15.50
CA SER A 243 20.79 -2.86 16.71
C SER A 243 19.39 -3.19 17.21
N SER A 244 18.45 -2.24 17.14
CA SER A 244 17.05 -2.44 17.53
C SER A 244 16.30 -3.44 16.66
N MET A 245 16.67 -3.59 15.38
CA MET A 245 16.04 -4.53 14.45
C MET A 245 16.70 -5.92 14.45
N PHE A 246 18.05 -5.97 14.53
CA PHE A 246 18.83 -7.19 14.34
C PHE A 246 19.49 -7.73 15.61
N ALA A 247 19.22 -7.13 16.78
CA ALA A 247 19.60 -7.75 18.05
C ALA A 247 19.01 -9.16 18.16
N ARG A 248 19.75 -10.11 18.75
CA ARG A 248 19.31 -11.52 18.90
C ARG A 248 17.87 -11.66 19.43
N LYS A 249 17.45 -10.77 20.34
CA LYS A 249 16.10 -10.76 20.91
C LYS A 249 15.00 -10.30 19.93
N GLN A 250 15.36 -9.49 18.94
CA GLN A 250 14.42 -8.93 17.95
C GLN A 250 14.47 -9.64 16.59
N LEU A 251 15.56 -10.36 16.31
CA LEU A 251 15.78 -11.03 15.02
C LEU A 251 14.62 -11.94 14.64
N ARG A 252 14.09 -12.71 15.61
CA ARG A 252 12.92 -13.56 15.37
C ARG A 252 11.69 -12.75 14.98
N ALA A 253 11.42 -11.63 15.66
CA ALA A 253 10.28 -10.77 15.32
C ALA A 253 10.46 -10.16 13.94
N THR A 254 11.66 -9.62 13.65
CA THR A 254 11.99 -9.04 12.33
C THR A 254 11.80 -10.05 11.21
N ALA A 255 12.34 -11.26 11.35
CA ALA A 255 12.18 -12.33 10.37
C ALA A 255 10.70 -12.73 10.17
N CYS A 256 9.95 -12.89 11.26
CA CYS A 256 8.53 -13.23 11.19
C CYS A 256 7.72 -12.13 10.48
N PHE A 257 7.95 -10.85 10.77
CA PHE A 257 7.29 -9.75 10.06
C PHE A 257 7.64 -9.73 8.57
N TRP A 258 8.93 -9.92 8.23
CA TRP A 258 9.36 -9.91 6.83
C TRP A 258 8.74 -11.07 6.04
N ILE A 259 8.75 -12.28 6.60
CA ILE A 259 8.14 -13.46 5.99
C ILE A 259 6.63 -13.27 5.84
N ALA A 260 5.95 -12.81 6.88
CA ALA A 260 4.50 -12.59 6.84
C ALA A 260 4.10 -11.53 5.81
N LEU A 261 4.83 -10.41 5.73
CA LEU A 261 4.57 -9.37 4.73
C LEU A 261 4.94 -9.82 3.31
N PHE A 262 6.02 -10.59 3.14
CA PHE A 262 6.37 -11.19 1.85
C PHE A 262 5.22 -12.04 1.30
N PHE A 263 4.76 -13.02 2.08
CA PHE A 263 3.65 -13.88 1.65
C PHE A 263 2.32 -13.13 1.59
N GLY A 264 2.09 -12.16 2.47
CA GLY A 264 0.92 -11.29 2.43
C GLY A 264 0.84 -10.50 1.11
N LEU A 265 1.92 -9.85 0.68
CA LEU A 265 1.95 -9.12 -0.59
C LEU A 265 1.95 -10.06 -1.81
N LEU A 266 2.57 -11.24 -1.71
CA LEU A 266 2.45 -12.27 -2.73
C LEU A 266 0.99 -12.65 -2.97
N LEU A 267 0.20 -12.84 -1.90
CA LEU A 267 -1.24 -13.11 -2.00
C LEU A 267 -2.00 -11.94 -2.61
N VAL A 268 -1.78 -10.73 -2.10
CA VAL A 268 -2.49 -9.52 -2.56
C VAL A 268 -2.31 -9.34 -4.07
N TYR A 269 -1.08 -9.34 -4.55
CA TYR A 269 -0.79 -9.08 -5.96
C TYR A 269 -1.02 -10.32 -6.85
N GLY A 270 -0.79 -11.53 -6.34
CA GLY A 270 -1.07 -12.78 -7.04
C GLY A 270 -2.56 -12.98 -7.29
N LEU A 271 -3.38 -12.89 -6.24
CA LEU A 271 -4.84 -13.04 -6.36
C LEU A 271 -5.46 -11.91 -7.19
N ASN A 272 -5.07 -10.65 -6.94
CA ASN A 272 -5.55 -9.52 -7.73
C ASN A 272 -5.28 -9.72 -9.24
N THR A 273 -4.14 -10.33 -9.59
CA THR A 273 -3.76 -10.58 -10.98
C THR A 273 -4.51 -11.77 -11.59
N TRP A 274 -4.53 -12.89 -10.87
CA TRP A 274 -4.94 -14.16 -11.46
C TRP A 274 -6.38 -14.57 -11.17
N LEU A 275 -7.04 -14.00 -10.16
CA LEU A 275 -8.38 -14.41 -9.75
C LEU A 275 -9.40 -14.41 -10.90
N PRO A 276 -9.53 -13.35 -11.73
CA PRO A 276 -10.46 -13.39 -12.87
C PRO A 276 -10.10 -14.47 -13.89
N THR A 277 -8.81 -14.62 -14.22
CA THR A 277 -8.35 -15.62 -15.18
C THR A 277 -8.60 -17.04 -14.69
N ILE A 278 -8.33 -17.30 -13.39
CA ILE A 278 -8.56 -18.60 -12.79
C ILE A 278 -10.06 -18.93 -12.77
N MET A 279 -10.91 -17.97 -12.38
CA MET A 279 -12.37 -18.18 -12.38
C MET A 279 -12.91 -18.42 -13.79
N ARG A 280 -12.38 -17.71 -14.80
CA ARG A 280 -12.72 -17.96 -16.21
C ARG A 280 -12.35 -19.37 -16.67
N LYS A 281 -11.17 -19.87 -16.31
CA LYS A 281 -10.76 -21.26 -16.57
C LYS A 281 -11.64 -22.29 -15.85
N ASN A 282 -12.28 -21.90 -14.75
CA ASN A 282 -13.25 -22.72 -14.02
C ASN A 282 -14.66 -22.72 -14.66
N GLY A 283 -14.83 -22.10 -15.81
CA GLY A 283 -16.06 -22.11 -16.59
C GLY A 283 -16.99 -20.92 -16.38
N TYR A 284 -16.57 -19.89 -15.66
CA TYR A 284 -17.32 -18.64 -15.56
C TYR A 284 -17.10 -17.79 -16.82
N ASP A 285 -18.14 -17.10 -17.27
CA ASP A 285 -18.00 -16.08 -18.31
C ASP A 285 -17.15 -14.89 -17.84
N LEU A 286 -16.75 -14.00 -18.74
CA LEU A 286 -15.86 -12.90 -18.44
C LEU A 286 -16.46 -11.95 -17.38
N GLY A 287 -17.76 -11.59 -17.52
CA GLY A 287 -18.43 -10.70 -16.59
C GLY A 287 -18.50 -11.27 -15.17
N SER A 288 -18.92 -12.54 -15.05
CA SER A 288 -18.94 -13.25 -13.77
C SER A 288 -17.54 -13.43 -13.18
N SER A 289 -16.50 -13.62 -14.01
CA SER A 289 -15.13 -13.74 -13.55
C SER A 289 -14.61 -12.41 -12.97
N LEU A 290 -14.97 -11.28 -13.55
CA LEU A 290 -14.63 -9.95 -13.05
C LEU A 290 -15.40 -9.59 -11.76
N SER A 291 -16.64 -10.09 -11.59
CA SER A 291 -17.40 -9.87 -10.35
C SER A 291 -16.72 -10.45 -9.13
N PHE A 292 -15.94 -11.52 -9.26
CA PHE A 292 -15.11 -12.03 -8.15
C PHE A 292 -14.04 -11.02 -7.73
N LEU A 293 -13.43 -10.28 -8.68
CA LEU A 293 -12.47 -9.23 -8.36
C LEU A 293 -13.15 -8.03 -7.68
N VAL A 294 -14.37 -7.69 -8.10
CA VAL A 294 -15.20 -6.66 -7.44
C VAL A 294 -15.45 -7.04 -5.98
N ILE A 295 -15.91 -8.27 -5.73
CA ILE A 295 -16.20 -8.77 -4.38
C ILE A 295 -14.93 -8.85 -3.54
N PHE A 296 -13.83 -9.35 -4.11
CA PHE A 296 -12.52 -9.38 -3.45
C PHE A 296 -12.10 -7.98 -2.97
N SER A 297 -12.20 -6.97 -3.85
CA SER A 297 -11.79 -5.59 -3.55
C SER A 297 -12.71 -4.92 -2.54
N LEU A 298 -14.03 -5.09 -2.69
CA LEU A 298 -15.02 -4.53 -1.77
C LEU A 298 -14.90 -5.13 -0.37
N ALA A 299 -14.81 -6.47 -0.29
CA ALA A 299 -14.62 -7.17 0.97
C ALA A 299 -13.30 -6.77 1.65
N SER A 300 -12.23 -6.57 0.88
CA SER A 300 -10.95 -6.09 1.40
C SER A 300 -11.05 -4.69 2.00
N ALA A 301 -11.75 -3.77 1.33
CA ALA A 301 -11.91 -2.40 1.79
C ALA A 301 -12.73 -2.34 3.10
N VAL A 302 -13.86 -3.01 3.11
CA VAL A 302 -14.77 -3.06 4.29
C VAL A 302 -14.14 -3.88 5.42
N GLY A 303 -13.53 -5.01 5.08
CA GLY A 303 -12.88 -5.91 6.03
C GLY A 303 -11.75 -5.26 6.81
N GLY A 304 -11.01 -4.32 6.21
CA GLY A 304 -9.97 -3.56 6.90
C GLY A 304 -10.48 -2.77 8.10
N LEU A 305 -11.68 -2.20 8.01
CA LEU A 305 -12.31 -1.46 9.10
C LEU A 305 -12.71 -2.38 10.26
N PHE A 306 -13.35 -3.52 9.94
CA PHE A 306 -13.73 -4.50 10.96
C PHE A 306 -12.51 -5.17 11.60
N LEU A 307 -11.50 -5.50 10.81
CA LEU A 307 -10.29 -6.14 11.30
C LEU A 307 -9.49 -5.21 12.23
N GLY A 308 -9.43 -3.90 11.92
CA GLY A 308 -8.82 -2.91 12.78
C GLY A 308 -9.49 -2.89 14.15
N GLY A 309 -10.82 -2.80 14.20
CA GLY A 309 -11.57 -2.85 15.46
C GLY A 309 -11.43 -4.18 16.23
N ALA A 310 -11.35 -5.31 15.53
CA ALA A 310 -11.08 -6.61 16.14
C ALA A 310 -9.64 -6.69 16.70
N ALA A 311 -8.66 -6.16 15.96
CA ALA A 311 -7.26 -6.12 16.40
C ALA A 311 -7.06 -5.28 17.66
N ASP A 312 -7.80 -4.18 17.79
CA ASP A 312 -7.75 -3.31 18.97
C ASP A 312 -8.32 -4.01 20.22
N ARG A 313 -9.33 -4.90 20.05
CA ARG A 313 -10.00 -5.61 21.17
C ARG A 313 -9.36 -6.94 21.54
N MET A 314 -8.95 -7.72 20.53
CA MET A 314 -8.47 -9.10 20.69
C MET A 314 -6.95 -9.22 20.60
N GLY A 315 -6.27 -8.10 20.31
CA GLY A 315 -4.83 -8.07 20.05
C GLY A 315 -4.49 -8.33 18.58
N ALA A 316 -3.64 -7.46 18.02
CA ALA A 316 -3.32 -7.46 16.59
C ALA A 316 -2.70 -8.78 16.10
N ARG A 317 -1.80 -9.41 16.89
CA ARG A 317 -1.14 -10.67 16.53
C ARG A 317 -2.14 -11.80 16.28
N GLY A 318 -3.02 -12.06 17.26
CA GLY A 318 -4.01 -13.16 17.17
C GLY A 318 -5.00 -12.94 16.03
N THR A 319 -5.50 -11.72 15.92
CA THR A 319 -6.46 -11.32 14.88
C THR A 319 -5.86 -11.48 13.48
N VAL A 320 -4.66 -10.96 13.23
CA VAL A 320 -4.02 -11.05 11.90
C VAL A 320 -3.70 -12.50 11.54
N ALA A 321 -3.16 -13.30 12.47
CA ALA A 321 -2.88 -14.71 12.23
C ALA A 321 -4.16 -15.50 11.89
N LEU A 322 -5.26 -15.27 12.63
CA LEU A 322 -6.55 -15.90 12.38
C LEU A 322 -7.11 -15.55 11.00
N PHE A 323 -7.04 -14.27 10.62
CA PHE A 323 -7.59 -13.86 9.32
C PHE A 323 -6.74 -14.30 8.13
N TYR A 324 -5.41 -14.35 8.24
CA TYR A 324 -4.58 -15.01 7.23
C TYR A 324 -4.94 -16.50 7.11
N LEU A 325 -5.18 -17.19 8.23
CA LEU A 325 -5.60 -18.59 8.23
C LEU A 325 -6.97 -18.77 7.55
N ILE A 326 -7.96 -17.96 7.92
CA ILE A 326 -9.31 -17.99 7.30
C ILE A 326 -9.19 -17.71 5.80
N GLY A 327 -8.42 -16.71 5.39
CA GLY A 327 -8.19 -16.40 3.99
C GLY A 327 -7.52 -17.54 3.24
N ALA A 328 -6.50 -18.16 3.82
CA ALA A 328 -5.81 -19.31 3.23
C ALA A 328 -6.74 -20.51 3.04
N LEU A 329 -7.54 -20.85 4.05
CA LEU A 329 -8.53 -21.94 3.96
C LEU A 329 -9.62 -21.62 2.94
N ALA A 330 -10.10 -20.36 2.88
CA ALA A 330 -11.07 -19.92 1.88
C ALA A 330 -10.50 -20.03 0.46
N ILE A 331 -9.25 -19.62 0.24
CA ILE A 331 -8.56 -19.77 -1.06
C ILE A 331 -8.47 -21.25 -1.43
N GLY A 332 -8.04 -22.12 -0.50
CA GLY A 332 -7.97 -23.56 -0.71
C GLY A 332 -9.34 -24.19 -1.04
N ALA A 333 -10.41 -23.71 -0.39
CA ALA A 333 -11.77 -24.20 -0.62
C ALA A 333 -12.32 -23.85 -2.02
N LEU A 334 -11.76 -22.85 -2.70
CA LEU A 334 -12.13 -22.53 -4.09
C LEU A 334 -11.71 -23.61 -5.11
N MET A 335 -10.85 -24.56 -4.72
CA MET A 335 -10.51 -25.70 -5.57
C MET A 335 -11.68 -26.69 -5.78
N PHE A 336 -12.65 -26.70 -4.87
CA PHE A 336 -13.81 -27.57 -4.94
C PHE A 336 -14.91 -26.99 -5.81
N ARG A 337 -15.81 -27.84 -6.29
CA ARG A 337 -17.01 -27.39 -7.01
C ARG A 337 -18.04 -26.88 -6.00
N ASN A 338 -18.14 -25.57 -5.89
CA ASN A 338 -19.04 -24.89 -5.00
C ASN A 338 -20.16 -24.19 -5.79
N SER A 339 -21.24 -23.82 -5.12
CA SER A 339 -22.23 -22.88 -5.70
C SER A 339 -21.59 -21.49 -5.88
N VAL A 340 -22.13 -20.68 -6.80
CA VAL A 340 -21.64 -19.31 -7.06
C VAL A 340 -21.64 -18.46 -5.80
N ALA A 341 -22.70 -18.57 -4.97
CA ALA A 341 -22.82 -17.83 -3.71
C ALA A 341 -21.69 -18.20 -2.72
N VAL A 342 -21.37 -19.49 -2.61
CA VAL A 342 -20.26 -19.97 -1.77
C VAL A 342 -18.93 -19.44 -2.31
N ASN A 343 -18.70 -19.46 -3.62
CA ASN A 343 -17.48 -18.91 -4.21
C ASN A 343 -17.34 -17.41 -3.96
N TYR A 344 -18.42 -16.64 -4.00
CA TYR A 344 -18.40 -15.22 -3.62
C TYR A 344 -18.01 -15.00 -2.16
N LEU A 345 -18.57 -15.82 -1.25
CA LEU A 345 -18.21 -15.77 0.16
C LEU A 345 -16.72 -16.12 0.37
N LEU A 346 -16.24 -17.20 -0.25
CA LEU A 346 -14.83 -17.62 -0.16
C LEU A 346 -13.88 -16.54 -0.70
N VAL A 347 -14.23 -15.91 -1.83
CA VAL A 347 -13.45 -14.82 -2.40
C VAL A 347 -13.47 -13.58 -1.50
N ALA A 348 -14.61 -13.26 -0.87
CA ALA A 348 -14.69 -12.19 0.12
C ALA A 348 -13.77 -12.44 1.32
N LEU A 349 -13.80 -13.66 1.87
CA LEU A 349 -12.91 -14.07 2.95
C LEU A 349 -11.43 -14.07 2.55
N ALA A 350 -11.13 -14.48 1.30
CA ALA A 350 -9.78 -14.39 0.74
C ALA A 350 -9.30 -12.93 0.66
N GLY A 351 -10.16 -11.99 0.26
CA GLY A 351 -9.86 -10.56 0.22
C GLY A 351 -9.55 -9.99 1.59
N VAL A 352 -10.39 -10.26 2.58
CA VAL A 352 -10.17 -9.84 3.97
C VAL A 352 -8.90 -10.48 4.54
N GLY A 353 -8.73 -11.77 4.33
CA GLY A 353 -7.59 -12.55 4.85
C GLY A 353 -6.26 -12.28 4.15
N SER A 354 -6.24 -11.59 3.02
CA SER A 354 -4.99 -11.19 2.33
C SER A 354 -4.72 -9.69 2.45
N VAL A 355 -5.59 -8.84 1.88
CA VAL A 355 -5.37 -7.40 1.78
C VAL A 355 -5.53 -6.73 3.15
N SER A 356 -6.67 -6.96 3.82
CA SER A 356 -6.95 -6.32 5.11
C SER A 356 -5.99 -6.82 6.19
N ALA A 357 -5.68 -8.11 6.21
CA ALA A 357 -4.72 -8.69 7.15
C ALA A 357 -3.31 -8.10 6.96
N SER A 358 -2.84 -7.90 5.71
CA SER A 358 -1.55 -7.28 5.40
C SER A 358 -1.49 -5.81 5.85
N LEU A 359 -2.58 -5.07 5.70
CA LEU A 359 -2.68 -3.68 6.13
C LEU A 359 -2.57 -3.58 7.66
N ILE A 360 -3.32 -4.39 8.40
CA ILE A 360 -3.27 -4.41 9.87
C ILE A 360 -1.91 -4.90 10.37
N LEU A 361 -1.31 -5.89 9.69
CA LEU A 361 0.05 -6.35 10.01
C LEU A 361 1.08 -5.23 9.90
N THR A 362 0.96 -4.37 8.88
CA THR A 362 1.84 -3.21 8.70
C THR A 362 1.69 -2.21 9.87
N GLY A 363 0.45 -1.96 10.30
CA GLY A 363 0.17 -1.14 11.49
C GLY A 363 0.75 -1.76 12.77
N TYR A 364 0.60 -3.07 12.95
CA TYR A 364 1.14 -3.81 14.08
C TYR A 364 2.68 -3.76 14.11
N LEU A 365 3.33 -3.96 12.97
CA LEU A 365 4.78 -3.79 12.80
C LEU A 365 5.23 -2.40 13.24
N ALA A 366 4.56 -1.35 12.79
CA ALA A 366 4.88 0.02 13.15
C ALA A 366 4.77 0.27 14.67
N GLY A 367 3.80 -0.37 15.34
CA GLY A 367 3.64 -0.29 16.80
C GLY A 367 4.63 -1.14 17.61
N TYR A 368 5.21 -2.17 17.00
CA TYR A 368 6.08 -3.14 17.67
C TYR A 368 7.47 -2.58 18.01
N TYR A 369 8.02 -1.75 17.12
CA TYR A 369 9.36 -1.19 17.29
C TYR A 369 9.36 0.14 18.03
N PRO A 370 10.46 0.46 18.77
CA PRO A 370 10.62 1.75 19.44
C PRO A 370 10.49 2.92 18.45
N ALA A 371 10.09 4.09 18.94
CA ALA A 371 9.82 5.25 18.10
C ALA A 371 10.98 5.64 17.16
N HIS A 372 12.23 5.53 17.62
CA HIS A 372 13.42 5.86 16.83
C HIS A 372 13.72 4.86 15.70
N ALA A 373 13.28 3.59 15.81
CA ALA A 373 13.49 2.54 14.82
C ALA A 373 12.24 2.24 13.97
N ARG A 374 11.07 2.74 14.37
CA ARG A 374 9.76 2.43 13.78
C ARG A 374 9.71 2.66 12.26
N ALA A 375 10.13 3.85 11.81
CA ALA A 375 10.07 4.22 10.40
C ALA A 375 11.00 3.33 9.56
N ALA A 376 12.22 3.10 10.03
CA ALA A 376 13.19 2.24 9.36
C ALA A 376 12.72 0.78 9.32
N ALA A 377 12.26 0.23 10.45
CA ALA A 377 11.76 -1.14 10.52
C ALA A 377 10.58 -1.38 9.56
N THR A 378 9.63 -0.43 9.51
CA THR A 378 8.49 -0.50 8.58
C THR A 378 8.95 -0.38 7.14
N GLY A 379 9.82 0.58 6.83
CA GLY A 379 10.36 0.78 5.48
C GLY A 379 11.10 -0.45 4.94
N TRP A 380 11.97 -1.05 5.75
CA TRP A 380 12.73 -2.24 5.35
C TRP A 380 11.84 -3.46 5.16
N ALA A 381 10.89 -3.68 6.06
CA ALA A 381 9.95 -4.78 5.95
C ALA A 381 9.07 -4.66 4.69
N LEU A 382 8.56 -3.46 4.39
CA LEU A 382 7.79 -3.21 3.17
C LEU A 382 8.65 -3.32 1.90
N SER A 383 9.92 -2.90 1.94
CA SER A 383 10.86 -3.08 0.83
C SER A 383 11.11 -4.56 0.55
N PHE A 384 11.33 -5.37 1.60
CA PHE A 384 11.46 -6.82 1.45
C PHE A 384 10.16 -7.45 0.93
N ALA A 385 9.02 -7.03 1.44
CA ALA A 385 7.71 -7.52 1.01
C ALA A 385 7.40 -7.25 -0.48
N ARG A 386 8.05 -6.24 -1.10
CA ARG A 386 7.94 -6.00 -2.56
C ARG A 386 8.42 -7.18 -3.39
N PHE A 387 9.40 -7.97 -2.92
CA PHE A 387 9.78 -9.21 -3.59
C PHE A 387 8.61 -10.19 -3.62
N GLY A 388 7.82 -10.28 -2.55
CA GLY A 388 6.58 -11.06 -2.54
C GLY A 388 5.56 -10.55 -3.55
N ALA A 389 5.36 -9.22 -3.61
CA ALA A 389 4.48 -8.60 -4.60
C ALA A 389 4.88 -8.94 -6.04
N MET A 390 6.18 -8.87 -6.36
CA MET A 390 6.70 -9.22 -7.69
C MET A 390 6.56 -10.71 -7.99
N SER A 391 6.76 -11.57 -6.99
CA SER A 391 6.67 -13.02 -7.15
C SER A 391 5.24 -13.50 -7.35
N GLY A 392 4.23 -12.85 -6.77
CA GLY A 392 2.83 -13.28 -6.84
C GLY A 392 2.32 -13.54 -8.27
N PRO A 393 2.39 -12.55 -9.18
CA PRO A 393 2.00 -12.74 -10.57
C PRO A 393 2.83 -13.80 -11.31
N LEU A 394 4.14 -13.88 -11.03
CA LEU A 394 5.03 -14.88 -11.65
C LEU A 394 4.69 -16.30 -11.21
N VAL A 395 4.47 -16.50 -9.90
CA VAL A 395 4.08 -17.81 -9.34
C VAL A 395 2.76 -18.26 -9.93
N GLY A 396 1.75 -17.38 -10.00
CA GLY A 396 0.48 -17.70 -10.64
C GLY A 396 0.63 -18.04 -12.12
N GLY A 397 1.49 -17.32 -12.85
CA GLY A 397 1.80 -17.59 -14.27
C GLY A 397 2.50 -18.93 -14.46
N TYR A 398 3.48 -19.24 -13.63
CA TYR A 398 4.18 -20.54 -13.66
C TYR A 398 3.22 -21.71 -13.43
N VAL A 399 2.39 -21.63 -12.38
CA VAL A 399 1.40 -22.68 -12.06
C VAL A 399 0.36 -22.81 -13.19
N ALA A 400 -0.13 -21.68 -13.73
CA ALA A 400 -1.08 -21.68 -14.82
C ALA A 400 -0.52 -22.27 -16.14
N GLY A 401 0.80 -22.18 -16.35
CA GLY A 401 1.52 -22.70 -17.52
C GLY A 401 2.07 -24.13 -17.36
N SER A 402 2.09 -24.67 -16.14
CA SER A 402 2.74 -25.98 -15.85
C SER A 402 1.93 -27.21 -16.26
N GLY A 403 0.74 -27.05 -16.85
CA GLY A 403 -0.14 -28.16 -17.19
C GLY A 403 -0.81 -28.86 -16.00
N LEU A 404 -0.59 -28.38 -14.79
CA LEU A 404 -1.24 -28.87 -13.58
C LEU A 404 -2.74 -28.58 -13.59
N SER A 405 -3.51 -29.40 -12.85
CA SER A 405 -4.95 -29.20 -12.73
C SER A 405 -5.27 -27.80 -12.15
N PHE A 406 -6.43 -27.27 -12.48
CA PHE A 406 -6.94 -25.98 -12.05
C PHE A 406 -6.80 -25.72 -10.53
N GLY A 407 -7.03 -26.74 -9.70
CA GLY A 407 -6.95 -26.65 -8.24
C GLY A 407 -5.58 -26.21 -7.71
N TRP A 408 -4.49 -26.48 -8.44
CA TRP A 408 -3.15 -26.13 -8.02
C TRP A 408 -2.91 -24.62 -7.90
N ASN A 409 -3.62 -23.80 -8.66
CA ASN A 409 -3.56 -22.34 -8.51
C ASN A 409 -4.02 -21.93 -7.11
N PHE A 410 -5.12 -22.50 -6.62
CA PHE A 410 -5.64 -22.18 -5.29
C PHE A 410 -4.77 -22.79 -4.17
N ILE A 411 -4.28 -24.02 -4.35
CA ILE A 411 -3.38 -24.67 -3.38
C ILE A 411 -2.12 -23.82 -3.18
N THR A 412 -1.51 -23.33 -4.26
CA THR A 412 -0.28 -22.53 -4.20
C THR A 412 -0.49 -21.23 -3.39
N PHE A 413 -1.56 -20.50 -3.66
CA PHE A 413 -1.88 -19.30 -2.91
C PHE A 413 -2.35 -19.60 -1.47
N SER A 414 -3.04 -20.72 -1.25
CA SER A 414 -3.42 -21.18 0.10
C SER A 414 -2.18 -21.46 0.95
N ILE A 415 -1.17 -22.16 0.41
CA ILE A 415 0.11 -22.42 1.11
C ILE A 415 0.80 -21.11 1.47
N ALA A 416 0.82 -20.13 0.57
CA ALA A 416 1.39 -18.82 0.87
C ALA A 416 0.64 -18.11 2.04
N GLY A 417 -0.69 -18.22 2.08
CA GLY A 417 -1.50 -17.70 3.18
C GLY A 417 -1.25 -18.41 4.51
N LEU A 418 -1.11 -19.73 4.48
CA LEU A 418 -0.73 -20.52 5.66
C LEU A 418 0.66 -20.14 6.18
N ALA A 419 1.61 -19.90 5.29
CA ALA A 419 2.96 -19.46 5.66
C ALA A 419 2.91 -18.06 6.31
N ALA A 420 2.09 -17.13 5.78
CA ALA A 420 1.87 -15.83 6.41
C ALA A 420 1.22 -15.96 7.80
N ALA A 421 0.17 -16.77 7.93
CA ALA A 421 -0.51 -17.04 9.19
C ALA A 421 0.46 -17.61 10.25
N LEU A 422 1.25 -18.61 9.86
CA LEU A 422 2.25 -19.24 10.72
C LEU A 422 3.33 -18.23 11.15
N ALA A 423 3.84 -17.43 10.23
CA ALA A 423 4.84 -16.42 10.55
C ALA A 423 4.32 -15.41 11.58
N VAL A 424 3.06 -14.94 11.43
CA VAL A 424 2.42 -14.06 12.42
C VAL A 424 2.17 -14.77 13.74
N ALA A 425 1.74 -16.02 13.73
CA ALA A 425 1.54 -16.83 14.94
C ALA A 425 2.83 -17.07 15.72
N LEU A 426 3.98 -17.10 15.05
CA LEU A 426 5.30 -17.27 15.64
C LEU A 426 5.92 -15.95 16.14
N LEU A 427 5.28 -14.79 15.92
CA LEU A 427 5.76 -13.51 16.45
C LEU A 427 5.86 -13.58 17.99
N PRO A 428 6.96 -13.11 18.59
CA PRO A 428 7.03 -12.94 20.03
C PRO A 428 5.95 -11.98 20.53
N SER A 429 5.37 -12.23 21.71
CA SER A 429 4.45 -11.28 22.32
C SER A 429 5.15 -9.94 22.51
N ALA A 430 4.52 -8.85 22.09
CA ALA A 430 5.02 -7.53 22.39
C ALA A 430 5.12 -7.42 23.93
N ARG A 431 6.29 -7.08 24.47
CA ARG A 431 6.39 -6.72 25.87
C ARG A 431 5.56 -5.46 26.04
N GLU A 432 4.69 -5.45 27.03
CA GLU A 432 4.03 -4.23 27.47
C GLU A 432 5.07 -3.12 27.61
N PRO A 433 4.78 -1.90 27.12
CA PRO A 433 5.67 -0.78 27.38
C PRO A 433 5.83 -0.69 28.88
N VAL A 434 7.07 -0.76 29.36
CA VAL A 434 7.40 -0.50 30.76
C VAL A 434 6.86 0.90 31.03
N VAL A 435 5.73 0.98 31.69
CA VAL A 435 5.24 2.21 32.28
C VAL A 435 6.28 2.58 33.32
N VAL A 436 7.18 3.49 32.96
CA VAL A 436 8.06 4.13 33.93
C VAL A 436 7.14 4.98 34.79
N THR A 437 6.61 4.37 35.84
CA THR A 437 5.99 5.08 36.95
C THR A 437 7.09 6.01 37.46
N ARG A 438 6.91 7.30 37.23
CA ARG A 438 7.64 8.34 37.98
C ARG A 438 7.17 8.24 39.44
N GLY A 439 7.70 7.25 40.12
CA GLY A 439 7.59 7.09 41.56
C GLY A 439 8.91 7.48 42.18
N GLY A 440 8.92 8.53 42.96
CA GLY A 440 10.07 8.87 43.81
C GLY A 440 10.30 10.36 43.96
N GLN A 441 9.28 11.15 44.26
CA GLN A 441 9.49 12.29 45.15
C GLN A 441 9.45 11.74 46.58
N GLN A 442 10.61 11.35 47.11
CA GLN A 442 10.78 11.22 48.53
C GLN A 442 10.69 12.63 49.13
N SER A 443 9.64 12.83 49.88
CA SER A 443 9.50 13.92 50.86
C SER A 443 10.58 13.78 51.90
N ASN A 444 11.62 14.62 51.84
CA ASN A 444 12.43 14.95 53.01
C ASN A 444 11.75 16.13 53.70
N ALA A 445 10.87 15.81 54.62
CA ALA A 445 10.40 16.72 55.67
C ALA A 445 10.34 15.89 56.94
N GLU A 446 11.47 15.90 57.66
CA GLU A 446 11.53 15.74 59.11
C GLU A 446 12.98 15.90 59.51
N ILE A 447 13.27 16.98 60.17
CA ILE A 447 14.12 17.14 61.36
C ILE A 447 14.33 18.66 61.55
N ALA A 448 13.56 19.23 62.43
CA ALA A 448 13.93 20.04 63.57
C ALA A 448 12.68 20.64 64.20
#